data_e0fe2ddbc8fe5690517688ee8e59cf97
#
_entry.id   e0fe2ddbc8fe5690517688ee8e59cf97
#
_cell.length_a   1.000
_cell.length_b   1.000
_cell.length_c   1.000
_cell.angle_alpha   90.00
_cell.angle_beta   90.00
_cell.angle_gamma   90.00
#
_symmetry.space_group_name_H-M   'P 1'
#
loop_
_entity.id
_entity.type
_entity.pdbx_description
1 polymer ?
#
loop_
_entity_poly.entity_id
_entity_poly.type
_entity_poly.pdbx_seq_one_letter_code
_entity_poly.pdbx_strand_id
1 'polypeptide(L)'
;MLFRSAVVGATGLDALKSLAVLMLGFYATCLIFVFGVLGSVLWLFARVNVWKLLKYLGREFLLIVSTSSSETALPRLIAKMEHVGVSKPVAGIVVPTGYSFNLDGTAIYLTMASLFIAEALGDPLSLGEQIGLLVFMIIASKGAAGVTGAGLATLAGGLSSHRPELLDGVGLIVGIDRFMSEARAVTNFAGNAIATVLVANWTKELDRGQLDAVLAGQRPFDEASMTGDGHGDDRGLAAASGEPGTGETPAPR
;
A
#
# COMPACT_ATOMS: atom_id res chain seq x y z
N MET A 1 16.04 -4.42 -33.00
CA MET A 1 15.23 -5.53 -32.39
C MET A 1 15.99 -6.87 -32.40
N LEU A 2 16.60 -7.32 -33.48
CA LEU A 2 17.32 -8.62 -33.56
C LEU A 2 18.54 -8.73 -32.62
N PHE A 3 19.25 -7.64 -32.35
CA PHE A 3 20.41 -7.64 -31.45
C PHE A 3 20.04 -7.92 -29.99
N ARG A 4 18.88 -7.44 -29.53
CA ARG A 4 18.37 -7.67 -28.17
C ARG A 4 17.97 -9.14 -27.94
N SER A 5 17.36 -9.78 -28.93
CA SER A 5 16.99 -11.21 -28.85
C SER A 5 18.22 -12.13 -28.81
N ALA A 6 19.31 -11.76 -29.47
CA ALA A 6 20.56 -12.51 -29.46
C ALA A 6 21.30 -12.40 -28.12
N VAL A 7 21.30 -11.23 -27.48
CA VAL A 7 21.91 -11.02 -26.15
C VAL A 7 21.15 -11.81 -25.09
N VAL A 8 19.81 -11.76 -25.08
CA VAL A 8 18.98 -12.56 -24.16
C VAL A 8 19.18 -14.07 -24.39
N GLY A 9 19.35 -14.52 -25.63
CA GLY A 9 19.60 -15.93 -25.93
C GLY A 9 20.99 -16.43 -25.51
N ALA A 10 22.00 -15.58 -25.59
CA ALA A 10 23.40 -15.95 -25.26
C ALA A 10 23.67 -15.84 -23.73
N THR A 11 22.93 -15.01 -22.99
CA THR A 11 23.12 -14.75 -21.54
C THR A 11 21.96 -15.22 -20.67
N GLY A 12 21.08 -16.06 -21.21
CA GLY A 12 19.78 -16.38 -20.60
C GLY A 12 19.85 -16.75 -19.11
N LEU A 13 20.80 -17.59 -18.70
CA LEU A 13 20.95 -17.99 -17.29
C LEU A 13 21.50 -16.87 -16.42
N ASP A 14 22.40 -16.05 -16.91
CA ASP A 14 22.99 -14.96 -16.14
C ASP A 14 22.01 -13.79 -16.01
N ALA A 15 21.22 -13.53 -17.03
CA ALA A 15 20.10 -12.58 -16.94
C ALA A 15 19.05 -13.02 -15.90
N LEU A 16 18.69 -14.31 -15.88
CA LEU A 16 17.77 -14.85 -14.86
C LEU A 16 18.35 -14.76 -13.46
N LYS A 17 19.63 -15.03 -13.26
CA LYS A 17 20.30 -14.85 -11.96
C LYS A 17 20.27 -13.39 -11.52
N SER A 18 20.56 -12.45 -12.40
CA SER A 18 20.55 -11.02 -12.10
C SER A 18 19.16 -10.54 -11.69
N LEU A 19 18.11 -10.97 -12.40
CA LEU A 19 16.72 -10.68 -12.04
C LEU A 19 16.32 -11.31 -10.70
N ALA A 20 16.77 -12.54 -10.43
CA ALA A 20 16.54 -13.19 -9.13
C ALA A 20 17.24 -12.45 -7.99
N VAL A 21 18.48 -11.98 -8.20
CA VAL A 21 19.20 -11.17 -7.20
C VAL A 21 18.48 -9.86 -6.94
N LEU A 22 18.01 -9.17 -7.99
CA LEU A 22 17.19 -7.96 -7.82
C LEU A 22 15.94 -8.25 -7.00
N MET A 23 15.21 -9.28 -7.35
CA MET A 23 13.96 -9.65 -6.67
C MET A 23 14.20 -9.99 -5.19
N LEU A 24 15.17 -10.85 -4.89
CA LEU A 24 15.52 -11.22 -3.52
C LEU A 24 16.04 -10.02 -2.72
N GLY A 25 16.89 -9.18 -3.33
CA GLY A 25 17.37 -7.93 -2.73
C GLY A 25 16.24 -6.97 -2.42
N PHE A 26 15.27 -6.84 -3.32
CA PHE A 26 14.07 -6.04 -3.10
C PHE A 26 13.22 -6.54 -1.94
N TYR A 27 12.93 -7.86 -1.88
CA TYR A 27 12.20 -8.45 -0.76
C TYR A 27 12.95 -8.27 0.57
N ALA A 28 14.26 -8.50 0.58
CA ALA A 28 15.09 -8.28 1.77
C ALA A 28 15.03 -6.81 2.23
N THR A 29 15.14 -5.86 1.30
CA THR A 29 15.04 -4.43 1.60
C THR A 29 13.68 -4.06 2.17
N CYS A 30 12.58 -4.56 1.60
CA CYS A 30 11.23 -4.36 2.13
C CYS A 30 11.08 -4.91 3.55
N LEU A 31 11.60 -6.11 3.82
CA LEU A 31 11.57 -6.70 5.17
C LEU A 31 12.40 -5.89 6.17
N ILE A 32 13.63 -5.50 5.81
CA ILE A 32 14.47 -4.65 6.66
C ILE A 32 13.77 -3.31 6.93
N PHE A 33 13.15 -2.72 5.92
CA PHE A 33 12.43 -1.47 6.06
C PHE A 33 11.24 -1.60 7.02
N VAL A 34 10.37 -2.60 6.82
CA VAL A 34 9.16 -2.78 7.64
C VAL A 34 9.52 -3.15 9.08
N PHE A 35 10.39 -4.12 9.29
CA PHE A 35 10.71 -4.60 10.64
C PHE A 35 11.81 -3.78 11.32
N GLY A 36 12.84 -3.37 10.58
CA GLY A 36 13.96 -2.58 11.09
C GLY A 36 13.59 -1.11 11.26
N VAL A 37 13.21 -0.43 10.19
CA VAL A 37 12.95 1.02 10.23
C VAL A 37 11.57 1.31 10.84
N LEU A 38 10.50 0.88 10.19
CA LEU A 38 9.13 1.19 10.65
C LEU A 38 8.83 0.55 12.00
N GLY A 39 9.31 -0.68 12.23
CA GLY A 39 9.17 -1.37 13.51
C GLY A 39 9.86 -0.64 14.66
N SER A 40 11.06 -0.13 14.43
CA SER A 40 11.81 0.67 15.42
C SER A 40 11.10 1.99 15.72
N VAL A 41 10.61 2.68 14.70
CA VAL A 41 9.86 3.93 14.86
C VAL A 41 8.56 3.67 15.64
N LEU A 42 7.81 2.64 15.28
CA LEU A 42 6.58 2.27 15.98
C LEU A 42 6.85 1.93 17.45
N TRP A 43 7.90 1.16 17.73
CA TRP A 43 8.26 0.80 19.10
C TRP A 43 8.75 2.01 19.90
N LEU A 44 9.58 2.87 19.31
CA LEU A 44 10.16 4.03 19.98
C LEU A 44 9.08 5.06 20.38
N PHE A 45 8.19 5.39 19.45
CA PHE A 45 7.20 6.46 19.64
C PHE A 45 5.87 5.97 20.21
N ALA A 46 5.42 4.80 19.80
CA ALA A 46 4.12 4.26 20.20
C ALA A 46 4.20 3.06 21.16
N ARG A 47 5.40 2.50 21.43
CA ARG A 47 5.59 1.31 22.27
C ARG A 47 4.75 0.10 21.81
N VAL A 48 4.44 0.03 20.50
CA VAL A 48 3.66 -1.04 19.89
C VAL A 48 4.59 -2.01 19.19
N ASN A 49 4.34 -3.32 19.36
CA ASN A 49 5.10 -4.36 18.67
C ASN A 49 4.59 -4.51 17.24
N VAL A 50 5.46 -4.22 16.26
CA VAL A 50 5.13 -4.29 14.83
C VAL A 50 4.65 -5.69 14.42
N TRP A 51 5.26 -6.76 14.95
CA TRP A 51 4.86 -8.12 14.62
C TRP A 51 3.41 -8.43 15.02
N LYS A 52 2.98 -7.97 16.22
CA LYS A 52 1.59 -8.14 16.67
C LYS A 52 0.61 -7.37 15.78
N LEU A 53 0.95 -6.14 15.40
CA LEU A 53 0.13 -5.34 14.50
C LEU A 53 0.01 -5.99 13.12
N LEU A 54 1.12 -6.43 12.51
CA LEU A 54 1.09 -7.08 11.21
C LEU A 54 0.37 -8.44 11.25
N LYS A 55 0.54 -9.20 12.34
CA LYS A 55 -0.22 -10.45 12.55
C LYS A 55 -1.74 -10.20 12.61
N TYR A 56 -2.15 -9.14 13.28
CA TYR A 56 -3.56 -8.72 13.32
C TYR A 56 -4.11 -8.39 11.92
N LEU A 57 -3.28 -7.85 11.04
CA LEU A 57 -3.61 -7.51 9.65
C LEU A 57 -3.33 -8.65 8.66
N GLY A 58 -3.05 -9.86 9.13
CA GLY A 58 -2.61 -10.97 8.29
C GLY A 58 -3.58 -11.34 7.16
N ARG A 59 -4.88 -11.20 7.39
CA ARG A 59 -5.91 -11.48 6.38
C ARG A 59 -5.90 -10.47 5.23
N GLU A 60 -5.66 -9.21 5.54
CA GLU A 60 -5.53 -8.14 4.55
C GLU A 60 -4.28 -8.32 3.70
N PHE A 61 -3.17 -8.79 4.30
CA PHE A 61 -1.98 -9.14 3.54
C PHE A 61 -2.23 -10.26 2.53
N LEU A 62 -2.99 -11.29 2.90
CA LEU A 62 -3.38 -12.36 1.97
C LEU A 62 -4.22 -11.82 0.80
N LEU A 63 -5.14 -10.91 1.08
CA LEU A 63 -5.93 -10.23 0.05
C LEU A 63 -5.03 -9.43 -0.90
N ILE A 64 -4.07 -8.67 -0.37
CA ILE A 64 -3.14 -7.86 -1.16
C ILE A 64 -2.24 -8.74 -2.02
N VAL A 65 -1.68 -9.82 -1.48
CA VAL A 65 -0.85 -10.75 -2.24
C VAL A 65 -1.65 -11.38 -3.39
N SER A 66 -2.91 -11.77 -3.17
CA SER A 66 -3.74 -12.37 -4.20
C SER A 66 -4.11 -11.39 -5.32
N THR A 67 -4.28 -10.10 -5.00
CA THR A 67 -4.71 -9.05 -5.95
C THR A 67 -3.55 -8.21 -6.48
N SER A 68 -2.39 -8.24 -5.83
CA SER A 68 -1.25 -7.31 -6.03
C SER A 68 -1.67 -5.84 -5.93
N SER A 69 -2.72 -5.54 -5.16
CA SER A 69 -3.28 -4.20 -4.98
C SER A 69 -3.54 -3.92 -3.51
N SER A 70 -2.93 -2.86 -2.98
CA SER A 70 -3.20 -2.40 -1.62
C SER A 70 -4.55 -1.67 -1.52
N GLU A 71 -5.08 -1.12 -2.61
CA GLU A 71 -6.36 -0.40 -2.62
C GLU A 71 -7.55 -1.32 -2.30
N THR A 72 -7.48 -2.60 -2.66
CA THR A 72 -8.52 -3.58 -2.34
C THR A 72 -8.73 -3.78 -0.84
N ALA A 73 -7.70 -3.50 -0.03
CA ALA A 73 -7.76 -3.62 1.42
C ALA A 73 -8.04 -2.30 2.15
N LEU A 74 -8.22 -1.17 1.42
CA LEU A 74 -8.40 0.16 2.01
C LEU A 74 -9.60 0.25 2.98
N PRO A 75 -10.83 -0.15 2.60
CA PRO A 75 -11.98 -0.08 3.52
C PRO A 75 -11.77 -0.94 4.77
N ARG A 76 -11.14 -2.11 4.59
CA ARG A 76 -10.85 -3.02 5.69
C ARG A 76 -9.78 -2.45 6.63
N LEU A 77 -8.78 -1.74 6.08
CA LEU A 77 -7.77 -1.09 6.91
C LEU A 77 -8.40 0.00 7.78
N ILE A 78 -9.31 0.83 7.26
CA ILE A 78 -10.02 1.84 8.03
C ILE A 78 -10.75 1.18 9.20
N ALA A 79 -11.60 0.19 8.93
CA ALA A 79 -12.37 -0.51 9.95
C ALA A 79 -11.47 -1.20 11.00
N LYS A 80 -10.37 -1.81 10.57
CA LYS A 80 -9.41 -2.44 11.49
C LYS A 80 -8.62 -1.44 12.32
N MET A 81 -8.30 -0.27 11.79
CA MET A 81 -7.66 0.79 12.56
C MET A 81 -8.61 1.36 13.61
N GLU A 82 -9.89 1.55 13.30
CA GLU A 82 -10.90 1.91 14.27
C GLU A 82 -11.05 0.82 15.35
N HIS A 83 -11.14 -0.43 14.95
CA HIS A 83 -11.26 -1.56 15.87
C HIS A 83 -10.04 -1.72 16.79
N VAL A 84 -8.85 -1.39 16.33
CA VAL A 84 -7.62 -1.46 17.14
C VAL A 84 -7.49 -0.28 18.11
N GLY A 85 -8.44 0.67 18.08
CA GLY A 85 -8.49 1.78 19.02
C GLY A 85 -8.05 3.13 18.48
N VAL A 86 -7.85 3.26 17.15
CA VAL A 86 -7.66 4.56 16.50
C VAL A 86 -9.01 5.25 16.38
N SER A 87 -9.09 6.55 16.67
CA SER A 87 -10.34 7.30 16.50
C SER A 87 -10.79 7.32 15.04
N LYS A 88 -12.11 7.36 14.80
CA LYS A 88 -12.70 7.42 13.46
C LYS A 88 -12.16 8.59 12.62
N PRO A 89 -12.03 9.83 13.14
CA PRO A 89 -11.46 10.93 12.36
C PRO A 89 -10.04 10.66 11.89
N VAL A 90 -9.18 10.12 12.76
CA VAL A 90 -7.78 9.82 12.40
C VAL A 90 -7.72 8.68 11.38
N ALA A 91 -8.46 7.58 11.58
CA ALA A 91 -8.49 6.48 10.63
C ALA A 91 -9.03 6.93 9.26
N GLY A 92 -10.13 7.70 9.24
CA GLY A 92 -10.77 8.18 8.02
C GLY A 92 -9.95 9.21 7.23
N ILE A 93 -9.00 9.90 7.85
CA ILE A 93 -8.11 10.86 7.17
C ILE A 93 -6.77 10.21 6.84
N VAL A 94 -6.11 9.58 7.82
CA VAL A 94 -4.73 9.11 7.66
C VAL A 94 -4.65 7.93 6.69
N VAL A 95 -5.59 6.98 6.77
CA VAL A 95 -5.56 5.81 5.90
C VAL A 95 -5.71 6.21 4.41
N PRO A 96 -6.76 6.93 3.96
CA PRO A 96 -6.87 7.33 2.56
C PRO A 96 -5.73 8.23 2.10
N THR A 97 -5.29 9.19 2.94
CA THR A 97 -4.16 10.06 2.61
C THR A 97 -2.88 9.25 2.44
N GLY A 98 -2.65 8.25 3.29
CA GLY A 98 -1.49 7.37 3.21
C GLY A 98 -1.41 6.60 1.90
N TYR A 99 -2.51 6.23 1.28
CA TYR A 99 -2.51 5.58 -0.03
C TYR A 99 -1.95 6.44 -1.16
N SER A 100 -1.94 7.75 -1.00
CA SER A 100 -1.34 8.67 -1.97
C SER A 100 0.05 9.15 -1.57
N PHE A 101 0.35 9.24 -0.27
CA PHE A 101 1.57 9.88 0.23
C PHE A 101 2.53 8.92 0.92
N ASN A 102 2.08 7.83 1.52
CA ASN A 102 2.92 6.86 2.21
C ASN A 102 3.17 5.62 1.33
N LEU A 103 3.93 5.81 0.27
CA LEU A 103 4.22 4.80 -0.76
C LEU A 103 5.67 4.31 -0.64
N ASP A 104 6.03 3.78 0.53
CA ASP A 104 7.39 3.39 0.89
C ASP A 104 7.92 2.26 -0.01
N GLY A 105 7.12 1.19 -0.17
CA GLY A 105 7.46 0.07 -1.05
C GLY A 105 7.57 0.50 -2.52
N THR A 106 6.79 1.52 -2.94
CA THR A 106 6.90 2.07 -4.29
C THR A 106 8.20 2.83 -4.47
N ALA A 107 8.64 3.62 -3.48
CA ALA A 107 9.91 4.32 -3.54
C ALA A 107 11.10 3.34 -3.62
N ILE A 108 11.07 2.27 -2.80
CA ILE A 108 12.09 1.20 -2.85
C ILE A 108 12.08 0.52 -4.22
N TYR A 109 10.90 0.16 -4.74
CA TYR A 109 10.74 -0.47 -6.04
C TYR A 109 11.34 0.39 -7.17
N LEU A 110 10.92 1.65 -7.25
CA LEU A 110 11.36 2.58 -8.31
C LEU A 110 12.86 2.76 -8.29
N THR A 111 13.44 2.97 -7.10
CA THR A 111 14.89 3.18 -6.97
C THR A 111 15.68 1.93 -7.35
N MET A 112 15.34 0.77 -6.79
CA MET A 112 16.08 -0.46 -7.06
C MET A 112 15.94 -0.92 -8.51
N ALA A 113 14.75 -0.80 -9.11
CA ALA A 113 14.55 -1.11 -10.51
C ALA A 113 15.35 -0.17 -11.44
N SER A 114 15.37 1.13 -11.13
CA SER A 114 16.15 2.09 -11.93
C SER A 114 17.65 1.84 -11.84
N LEU A 115 18.18 1.54 -10.65
CA LEU A 115 19.59 1.20 -10.45
C LEU A 115 19.97 -0.08 -11.21
N PHE A 116 19.10 -1.10 -11.14
CA PHE A 116 19.30 -2.34 -11.88
C PHE A 116 19.31 -2.12 -13.40
N ILE A 117 18.39 -1.27 -13.90
CA ILE A 117 18.34 -0.94 -15.33
C ILE A 117 19.62 -0.25 -15.77
N ALA A 118 20.12 0.72 -14.99
CA ALA A 118 21.35 1.43 -15.29
C ALA A 118 22.56 0.46 -15.38
N GLU A 119 22.69 -0.43 -14.40
CA GLU A 119 23.72 -1.47 -14.37
C GLU A 119 23.60 -2.42 -15.58
N ALA A 120 22.38 -2.89 -15.88
CA ALA A 120 22.12 -3.82 -16.98
C ALA A 120 22.36 -3.22 -18.37
N LEU A 121 22.23 -1.90 -18.51
CA LEU A 121 22.52 -1.17 -19.75
C LEU A 121 24.01 -0.77 -19.86
N GLY A 122 24.83 -1.06 -18.83
CA GLY A 122 26.25 -0.73 -18.81
C GLY A 122 26.55 0.75 -18.51
N ASP A 123 25.62 1.45 -17.89
CA ASP A 123 25.74 2.85 -17.46
C ASP A 123 25.59 2.95 -15.91
N PRO A 124 26.55 2.39 -15.14
CA PRO A 124 26.49 2.38 -13.68
C PRO A 124 26.56 3.78 -13.12
N LEU A 125 25.61 4.10 -12.24
CA LEU A 125 25.49 5.44 -11.66
C LEU A 125 26.51 5.66 -10.55
N SER A 126 27.15 6.84 -10.55
CA SER A 126 27.93 7.32 -9.41
C SER A 126 27.07 7.50 -8.15
N LEU A 127 27.68 7.50 -6.97
CA LEU A 127 26.93 7.66 -5.70
C LEU A 127 26.07 8.93 -5.69
N GLY A 128 26.57 10.04 -6.27
CA GLY A 128 25.80 11.29 -6.35
C GLY A 128 24.56 11.14 -7.22
N GLU A 129 24.67 10.48 -8.37
CA GLU A 129 23.55 10.19 -9.28
C GLU A 129 22.54 9.23 -8.65
N GLN A 130 23.00 8.20 -7.91
CA GLN A 130 22.14 7.29 -7.16
C GLN A 130 21.30 8.03 -6.12
N ILE A 131 21.90 8.94 -5.35
CA ILE A 131 21.20 9.78 -4.37
C ILE A 131 20.19 10.70 -5.08
N GLY A 132 20.59 11.35 -6.16
CA GLY A 132 19.71 12.20 -6.96
C GLY A 132 18.51 11.43 -7.51
N LEU A 133 18.76 10.25 -8.06
CA LEU A 133 17.71 9.34 -8.57
C LEU A 133 16.78 8.88 -7.43
N LEU A 134 17.32 8.52 -6.26
CA LEU A 134 16.54 8.14 -5.09
C LEU A 134 15.58 9.26 -4.67
N VAL A 135 16.08 10.48 -4.53
CA VAL A 135 15.25 11.65 -4.16
C VAL A 135 14.17 11.89 -5.20
N PHE A 136 14.51 11.84 -6.49
CA PHE A 136 13.56 12.00 -7.57
C PHE A 136 12.48 10.90 -7.54
N MET A 137 12.86 9.62 -7.36
CA MET A 137 11.93 8.48 -7.33
C MET A 137 11.03 8.48 -6.08
N ILE A 138 11.51 8.99 -4.94
CA ILE A 138 10.65 9.24 -3.76
C ILE A 138 9.54 10.24 -4.11
N ILE A 139 9.84 11.30 -4.84
CA ILE A 139 8.85 12.29 -5.26
C ILE A 139 7.91 11.66 -6.32
N ALA A 140 8.46 10.99 -7.33
CA ALA A 140 7.70 10.33 -8.38
C ALA A 140 6.74 9.26 -7.82
N SER A 141 7.13 8.57 -6.73
CA SER A 141 6.29 7.56 -6.09
C SER A 141 4.94 8.11 -5.61
N LYS A 142 4.86 9.41 -5.31
CA LYS A 142 3.60 10.04 -4.82
C LYS A 142 2.51 10.14 -5.88
N GLY A 143 2.85 9.94 -7.14
CA GLY A 143 1.89 9.85 -8.26
C GLY A 143 1.48 8.43 -8.62
N ALA A 144 2.05 7.41 -7.96
CA ALA A 144 1.74 6.01 -8.24
C ALA A 144 0.41 5.59 -7.61
N ALA A 145 -0.40 4.82 -8.35
CA ALA A 145 -1.59 4.18 -7.78
C ALA A 145 -1.21 2.86 -7.06
N GLY A 146 -2.02 2.45 -6.09
CA GLY A 146 -1.84 1.19 -5.34
C GLY A 146 -2.34 -0.06 -6.08
N VAL A 147 -2.35 -0.04 -7.42
CA VAL A 147 -2.87 -1.11 -8.27
C VAL A 147 -1.76 -1.84 -9.04
N THR A 148 -2.08 -3.00 -9.58
CA THR A 148 -1.16 -3.83 -10.36
C THR A 148 -0.66 -3.06 -11.61
N GLY A 149 0.65 -3.12 -11.89
CA GLY A 149 1.26 -2.46 -13.04
C GLY A 149 1.52 -0.96 -12.89
N ALA A 150 0.94 -0.29 -11.88
CA ALA A 150 1.18 1.13 -11.65
C ALA A 150 2.65 1.43 -11.31
N GLY A 151 3.35 0.50 -10.63
CA GLY A 151 4.77 0.63 -10.34
C GLY A 151 5.60 0.74 -11.62
N LEU A 152 5.34 -0.15 -12.58
CA LEU A 152 6.05 -0.17 -13.86
C LEU A 152 5.75 1.09 -14.70
N ALA A 153 4.49 1.54 -14.72
CA ALA A 153 4.11 2.78 -15.40
C ALA A 153 4.78 4.00 -14.78
N THR A 154 4.84 4.08 -13.44
CA THR A 154 5.53 5.15 -12.72
C THR A 154 7.04 5.10 -12.94
N LEU A 155 7.63 3.89 -12.99
CA LEU A 155 9.05 3.70 -13.33
C LEU A 155 9.37 4.27 -14.71
N ALA A 156 8.58 3.88 -15.72
CA ALA A 156 8.75 4.38 -17.08
C ALA A 156 8.58 5.91 -17.17
N GLY A 157 7.55 6.46 -16.50
CA GLY A 157 7.32 7.90 -16.43
C GLY A 157 8.44 8.66 -15.72
N GLY A 158 8.93 8.11 -14.61
CA GLY A 158 10.05 8.69 -13.86
C GLY A 158 11.35 8.68 -14.67
N LEU A 159 11.68 7.56 -15.29
CA LEU A 159 12.87 7.45 -16.13
C LEU A 159 12.78 8.35 -17.37
N SER A 160 11.62 8.40 -18.04
CA SER A 160 11.45 9.29 -19.20
C SER A 160 11.67 10.76 -18.88
N SER A 161 11.39 11.16 -17.64
CA SER A 161 11.53 12.56 -17.19
C SER A 161 12.91 12.91 -16.66
N HIS A 162 13.63 11.96 -16.05
CA HIS A 162 14.88 12.21 -15.35
C HIS A 162 16.11 11.56 -16.02
N ARG A 163 15.95 10.35 -16.55
CA ARG A 163 16.99 9.55 -17.20
C ARG A 163 16.42 8.83 -18.43
N PRO A 164 16.05 9.56 -19.50
CA PRO A 164 15.39 8.99 -20.68
C PRO A 164 16.21 7.90 -21.38
N GLU A 165 17.54 7.92 -21.26
CA GLU A 165 18.45 6.89 -21.77
C GLU A 165 18.23 5.51 -21.14
N LEU A 166 17.66 5.45 -19.92
CA LEU A 166 17.37 4.21 -19.21
C LEU A 166 15.99 3.62 -19.56
N LEU A 167 15.14 4.36 -20.26
CA LEU A 167 13.75 3.96 -20.57
C LEU A 167 13.67 2.61 -21.30
N ASP A 168 14.59 2.38 -22.20
CA ASP A 168 14.68 1.13 -22.98
C ASP A 168 14.88 -0.12 -22.12
N GLY A 169 15.47 0.04 -20.93
CA GLY A 169 15.70 -1.04 -19.97
C GLY A 169 14.46 -1.44 -19.15
N VAL A 170 13.37 -0.66 -19.17
CA VAL A 170 12.13 -0.98 -18.43
C VAL A 170 11.59 -2.36 -18.84
N GLY A 171 11.78 -2.75 -20.10
CA GLY A 171 11.40 -4.07 -20.60
C GLY A 171 12.05 -5.25 -19.84
N LEU A 172 13.21 -5.05 -19.19
CA LEU A 172 13.89 -6.08 -18.40
C LEU A 172 13.10 -6.44 -17.12
N ILE A 173 12.38 -5.48 -16.56
CA ILE A 173 11.66 -5.64 -15.30
C ILE A 173 10.29 -6.30 -15.49
N VAL A 174 9.68 -6.19 -16.68
CA VAL A 174 8.30 -6.67 -16.96
C VAL A 174 8.09 -8.11 -16.51
N GLY A 175 9.09 -8.99 -16.73
CA GLY A 175 8.97 -10.42 -16.39
C GLY A 175 8.85 -10.71 -14.89
N ILE A 176 9.37 -9.84 -14.03
CA ILE A 176 9.37 -10.00 -12.56
C ILE A 176 8.48 -8.97 -11.85
N ASP A 177 7.91 -8.01 -12.59
CA ASP A 177 7.12 -6.92 -12.03
C ASP A 177 5.96 -7.42 -11.16
N ARG A 178 5.30 -8.50 -11.55
CA ARG A 178 4.20 -9.07 -10.78
C ARG A 178 4.62 -9.37 -9.34
N PHE A 179 5.72 -10.09 -9.17
CA PHE A 179 6.24 -10.45 -7.84
C PHE A 179 6.74 -9.24 -7.06
N MET A 180 7.44 -8.33 -7.72
CA MET A 180 7.88 -7.09 -7.08
C MET A 180 6.68 -6.20 -6.69
N SER A 181 5.63 -6.16 -7.50
CA SER A 181 4.40 -5.42 -7.20
C SER A 181 3.66 -5.95 -5.97
N GLU A 182 3.69 -7.26 -5.72
CA GLU A 182 3.13 -7.87 -4.50
C GLU A 182 3.85 -7.36 -3.24
N ALA A 183 5.18 -7.47 -3.20
CA ALA A 183 5.96 -7.00 -2.05
C ALA A 183 5.87 -5.47 -1.86
N ARG A 184 5.83 -4.71 -2.97
CA ARG A 184 5.58 -3.28 -2.98
C ARG A 184 4.25 -2.92 -2.31
N ALA A 185 3.16 -3.59 -2.70
CA ALA A 185 1.83 -3.36 -2.16
C ALA A 185 1.74 -3.72 -0.67
N VAL A 186 2.32 -4.85 -0.27
CA VAL A 186 2.42 -5.29 1.14
C VAL A 186 3.19 -4.27 1.99
N THR A 187 4.31 -3.76 1.49
CA THR A 187 5.13 -2.77 2.19
C THR A 187 4.38 -1.44 2.35
N ASN A 188 3.73 -0.95 1.29
CA ASN A 188 2.90 0.27 1.35
C ASN A 188 1.77 0.13 2.38
N PHE A 189 1.08 -1.00 2.38
CA PHE A 189 0.00 -1.27 3.32
C PHE A 189 0.50 -1.32 4.78
N ALA A 190 1.62 -2.00 5.03
CA ALA A 190 2.23 -2.05 6.36
C ALA A 190 2.63 -0.65 6.83
N GLY A 191 3.26 0.14 5.98
CA GLY A 191 3.64 1.52 6.26
C GLY A 191 2.43 2.39 6.59
N ASN A 192 1.35 2.27 5.82
CA ASN A 192 0.12 3.02 6.06
C ASN A 192 -0.54 2.66 7.42
N ALA A 193 -0.63 1.38 7.75
CA ALA A 193 -1.14 0.92 9.04
C ALA A 193 -0.30 1.45 10.21
N ILE A 194 1.02 1.37 10.09
CA ILE A 194 1.96 1.85 11.11
C ILE A 194 1.85 3.38 11.27
N ALA A 195 1.81 4.13 10.16
CA ALA A 195 1.65 5.57 10.18
C ALA A 195 0.35 5.99 10.86
N THR A 196 -0.75 5.27 10.61
CA THR A 196 -2.05 5.53 11.24
C THR A 196 -1.99 5.39 12.76
N VAL A 197 -1.36 4.33 13.28
CA VAL A 197 -1.15 4.14 14.72
C VAL A 197 -0.24 5.22 15.32
N LEU A 198 0.82 5.61 14.59
CA LEU A 198 1.74 6.67 15.03
C LEU A 198 1.05 8.03 15.12
N VAL A 199 0.27 8.39 14.10
CA VAL A 199 -0.48 9.65 14.09
C VAL A 199 -1.51 9.67 15.21
N ALA A 200 -2.29 8.60 15.38
CA ALA A 200 -3.26 8.48 16.46
C ALA A 200 -2.61 8.59 17.85
N ASN A 201 -1.42 8.01 18.01
CA ASN A 201 -0.66 8.16 19.23
C ASN A 201 -0.18 9.60 19.46
N TRP A 202 0.26 10.29 18.43
CA TRP A 202 0.74 11.67 18.46
C TRP A 202 -0.37 12.66 18.81
N THR A 203 -1.53 12.47 18.20
CA THR A 203 -2.73 13.31 18.43
C THR A 203 -3.48 12.96 19.72
N LYS A 204 -3.03 11.92 20.44
CA LYS A 204 -3.69 11.36 21.62
C LYS A 204 -5.09 10.79 21.33
N GLU A 205 -5.29 10.34 20.13
CA GLU A 205 -6.50 9.76 19.56
C GLU A 205 -6.41 8.21 19.45
N LEU A 206 -5.53 7.61 20.26
CA LEU A 206 -5.33 6.17 20.36
C LEU A 206 -5.78 5.64 21.72
N ASP A 207 -6.81 4.79 21.74
CA ASP A 207 -7.18 4.02 22.93
C ASP A 207 -6.19 2.89 23.17
N ARG A 208 -5.29 3.09 24.13
CA ARG A 208 -4.24 2.12 24.48
C ARG A 208 -4.81 0.83 25.06
N GLY A 209 -5.85 0.91 25.87
CA GLY A 209 -6.47 -0.28 26.46
C GLY A 209 -7.11 -1.18 25.40
N GLN A 210 -7.79 -0.56 24.43
CA GLN A 210 -8.35 -1.29 23.30
C GLN A 210 -7.26 -1.87 22.39
N LEU A 211 -6.22 -1.10 22.07
CA LEU A 211 -5.08 -1.56 21.30
C LEU A 211 -4.47 -2.84 21.89
N ASP A 212 -4.15 -2.81 23.19
CA ASP A 212 -3.52 -3.93 23.87
C ASP A 212 -4.43 -5.16 23.90
N ALA A 213 -5.73 -4.99 24.16
CA ALA A 213 -6.70 -6.07 24.16
C ALA A 213 -6.87 -6.72 22.77
N VAL A 214 -6.93 -5.92 21.70
CA VAL A 214 -7.05 -6.41 20.32
C VAL A 214 -5.78 -7.13 19.89
N LEU A 215 -4.60 -6.53 20.14
CA LEU A 215 -3.31 -7.15 19.77
C LEU A 215 -2.95 -8.37 20.62
N ALA A 216 -3.58 -8.53 21.80
CA ALA A 216 -3.52 -9.75 22.60
C ALA A 216 -4.52 -10.84 22.15
N GLY A 217 -5.37 -10.55 21.16
CA GLY A 217 -6.39 -11.47 20.67
C GLY A 217 -7.63 -11.60 21.55
N GLN A 218 -7.81 -10.73 22.54
CA GLN A 218 -8.96 -10.74 23.45
C GLN A 218 -10.23 -10.17 22.81
N ARG A 219 -10.07 -9.36 21.76
CA ARG A 219 -11.18 -8.77 20.99
C ARG A 219 -10.96 -9.07 19.51
N PRO A 220 -11.50 -10.20 19.00
CA PRO A 220 -11.39 -10.52 17.58
C PRO A 220 -12.21 -9.51 16.75
N PHE A 221 -11.73 -9.21 15.54
CA PHE A 221 -12.45 -8.38 14.59
C PHE A 221 -13.65 -9.16 14.02
N ASP A 222 -14.83 -8.58 14.10
CA ASP A 222 -16.04 -9.17 13.50
C ASP A 222 -16.15 -8.77 12.03
N GLU A 223 -15.94 -9.74 11.16
CA GLU A 223 -16.03 -9.56 9.71
C GLU A 223 -17.46 -9.28 9.23
N ALA A 224 -18.48 -9.71 9.99
CA ALA A 224 -19.88 -9.48 9.62
C ALA A 224 -20.25 -8.00 9.75
N SER A 225 -19.55 -7.24 10.60
CA SER A 225 -19.76 -5.79 10.73
C SER A 225 -19.46 -5.02 9.45
N MET A 226 -18.59 -5.54 8.57
CA MET A 226 -18.25 -4.92 7.29
C MET A 226 -19.33 -5.11 6.20
N THR A 227 -20.23 -6.07 6.36
CA THR A 227 -21.28 -6.36 5.39
C THR A 227 -22.63 -5.75 5.78
N GLY A 228 -22.77 -5.25 7.03
CA GLY A 228 -24.02 -4.74 7.61
C GLY A 228 -24.35 -3.27 7.33
N ASP A 229 -23.39 -2.44 6.99
CA ASP A 229 -23.60 -0.99 6.87
C ASP A 229 -24.19 -0.53 5.51
N GLY A 230 -24.55 -1.47 4.63
CA GLY A 230 -25.17 -1.14 3.33
C GLY A 230 -26.71 -1.05 3.31
N HIS A 231 -27.40 -1.42 4.39
CA HIS A 231 -28.88 -1.54 4.37
C HIS A 231 -29.61 -0.98 5.60
N GLY A 232 -28.98 -0.14 6.41
CA GLY A 232 -29.53 0.30 7.71
C GLY A 232 -30.26 1.64 7.75
N ASP A 233 -30.20 2.48 6.71
CA ASP A 233 -30.68 3.88 6.81
C ASP A 233 -31.93 4.24 5.98
N ASP A 234 -32.47 3.31 5.19
CA ASP A 234 -33.71 3.59 4.43
C ASP A 234 -35.01 3.49 5.28
N ARG A 235 -34.93 2.98 6.52
CA ARG A 235 -36.10 2.92 7.40
C ARG A 235 -36.39 4.20 8.17
N GLY A 236 -35.43 5.12 8.24
CA GLY A 236 -35.57 6.41 8.91
C GLY A 236 -36.25 7.48 8.04
N LEU A 237 -36.12 7.38 6.72
CA LEU A 237 -36.69 8.37 5.79
C LEU A 237 -38.14 8.08 5.41
N ALA A 238 -38.60 6.83 5.52
CA ALA A 238 -40.00 6.46 5.26
C ALA A 238 -40.96 6.84 6.39
N ALA A 239 -40.45 7.09 7.63
CA ALA A 239 -41.25 7.50 8.76
C ALA A 239 -41.45 9.04 8.86
N ALA A 240 -40.71 9.83 8.08
CA ALA A 240 -40.79 11.30 8.09
C ALA A 240 -41.66 11.90 6.97
N SER A 241 -42.10 11.09 6.00
CA SER A 241 -43.06 11.50 4.96
C SER A 241 -44.48 11.08 5.37
N GLY A 242 -45.03 11.74 6.38
CA GLY A 242 -46.46 11.64 6.74
C GLY A 242 -47.30 12.22 5.59
N GLU A 243 -47.90 11.39 4.79
CA GLU A 243 -48.97 11.82 3.90
C GLU A 243 -50.16 12.27 4.72
N PRO A 244 -50.74 13.46 4.44
CA PRO A 244 -51.99 13.86 5.08
C PRO A 244 -53.13 13.07 4.47
N GLY A 245 -53.88 12.36 5.35
CA GLY A 245 -55.03 11.58 4.97
C GLY A 245 -56.08 12.41 4.22
N THR A 246 -56.47 11.92 3.05
CA THR A 246 -57.64 12.41 2.31
C THR A 246 -58.90 12.01 3.08
N GLY A 247 -59.51 12.96 3.74
CA GLY A 247 -60.82 12.82 4.34
C GLY A 247 -61.90 12.66 3.26
N GLU A 248 -62.50 11.50 3.19
CA GLU A 248 -63.77 11.30 2.47
C GLU A 248 -64.91 12.00 3.23
N THR A 249 -65.54 12.94 2.56
CA THR A 249 -66.81 13.61 3.00
C THR A 249 -67.97 12.74 2.51
N PRO A 250 -68.93 12.32 3.38
CA PRO A 250 -70.15 11.64 2.93
C PRO A 250 -71.15 12.64 2.34
N ALA A 251 -71.76 12.29 1.18
CA ALA A 251 -72.81 13.06 0.50
C ALA A 251 -74.11 13.09 1.28
N PRO A 252 -74.87 14.21 1.27
CA PRO A 252 -76.18 14.30 1.86
C PRO A 252 -77.28 13.73 0.92
N ARG A 253 -78.32 13.17 1.53
CA ARG A 253 -79.55 12.75 0.86
C ARG A 253 -80.35 13.96 0.34
#